data_78195bccb8b2448aaad4d95f611938e2
#
_entry.id   78195bccb8b2448aaad4d95f611938e2
#
_cell.length_a   1.000
_cell.length_b   1.000
_cell.length_c   1.000
_cell.angle_alpha   90.00
_cell.angle_beta   90.00
_cell.angle_gamma   90.00
#
_symmetry.space_group_name_H-M   'P 1'
#
loop_
_entity.id
_entity.type
_entity.pdbx_description
1 polymer ?
#
loop_
_entity_poly.entity_id
_entity_poly.type
_entity_poly.pdbx_seq_one_letter_code
_entity_poly.pdbx_strand_id
1 'polypeptide(L)'
;PGAVTAAAEAVRRGYAGLRDQGRPIACLLFTGPTGVGKTELCRALAEEVYGSREAMIRLDMTEYMEKQSVSRLIGAPPGYVGFEEGGKLTEAVRRRPYSLVLLDEIEKADREVLGLLLQIMEEGILTDSNGHHVSFKNTVVVMTSNLGSEIRGDGLGFCGGGREDQMEKTLRQFFTPEFLGRLDSVIRFSPLSRDSMEAIAGKYLRQLQERAAAAGIQVLFPENLAAFFASGCTGTDGARQLRRRVQNEAEGPLGVFLLRCSRKPQKVRARLEAGKIVFSS
;
A
#
# COMPACT_ATOMS: atom_id res chain seq x y z
N PRO A 1 3.92 8.99 -11.49
CA PRO A 1 2.90 9.08 -12.55
C PRO A 1 2.74 7.74 -13.29
N GLY A 2 3.82 7.12 -13.80
CA GLY A 2 3.73 5.90 -14.62
C GLY A 2 3.03 4.72 -13.95
N ALA A 3 3.26 4.48 -12.66
CA ALA A 3 2.59 3.41 -11.91
C ALA A 3 1.07 3.63 -11.82
N VAL A 4 0.63 4.87 -11.67
CA VAL A 4 -0.80 5.23 -11.62
C VAL A 4 -1.46 4.95 -12.97
N THR A 5 -0.83 5.40 -14.07
CA THR A 5 -1.32 5.18 -15.42
C THR A 5 -1.43 3.68 -15.74
N ALA A 6 -0.37 2.90 -15.47
CA ALA A 6 -0.36 1.46 -15.72
C ALA A 6 -1.44 0.71 -14.92
N ALA A 7 -1.65 1.07 -13.64
CA ALA A 7 -2.70 0.48 -12.83
C ALA A 7 -4.10 0.83 -13.36
N ALA A 8 -4.33 2.09 -13.71
CA ALA A 8 -5.61 2.53 -14.27
C ALA A 8 -5.93 1.85 -15.62
N GLU A 9 -4.94 1.71 -16.48
CA GLU A 9 -5.08 1.01 -17.77
C GLU A 9 -5.42 -0.47 -17.58
N ALA A 10 -4.76 -1.16 -16.63
CA ALA A 10 -5.04 -2.56 -16.36
C ALA A 10 -6.48 -2.75 -15.84
N VAL A 11 -6.93 -1.90 -14.91
CA VAL A 11 -8.30 -1.94 -14.39
C VAL A 11 -9.32 -1.61 -15.50
N ARG A 12 -9.07 -0.61 -16.33
CA ARG A 12 -9.94 -0.26 -17.47
C ARG A 12 -10.08 -1.42 -18.45
N ARG A 13 -8.98 -2.12 -18.78
CA ARG A 13 -9.04 -3.33 -19.62
C ARG A 13 -9.94 -4.40 -19.02
N GLY A 14 -9.84 -4.59 -17.69
CA GLY A 14 -10.70 -5.53 -16.97
C GLY A 14 -12.18 -5.18 -17.08
N TYR A 15 -12.55 -3.91 -16.99
CA TYR A 15 -13.94 -3.46 -17.15
C TYR A 15 -14.44 -3.44 -18.59
N ALA A 16 -13.56 -3.37 -19.58
CA ALA A 16 -13.94 -3.36 -20.99
C ALA A 16 -14.59 -4.68 -21.49
N GLY A 17 -14.66 -5.70 -20.65
CA GLY A 17 -15.32 -6.97 -20.96
C GLY A 17 -14.54 -7.88 -21.92
N LEU A 18 -13.31 -7.51 -22.29
CA LEU A 18 -12.46 -8.27 -23.21
C LEU A 18 -11.67 -9.39 -22.50
N ARG A 19 -11.88 -9.55 -21.20
CA ARG A 19 -11.26 -10.59 -20.37
C ARG A 19 -12.14 -11.83 -20.28
N ASP A 20 -11.55 -12.91 -19.83
CA ASP A 20 -12.27 -14.11 -19.43
C ASP A 20 -13.23 -13.81 -18.25
N GLN A 21 -14.52 -14.04 -18.43
CA GLN A 21 -15.58 -13.64 -17.48
C GLN A 21 -15.48 -14.36 -16.13
N GLY A 22 -14.65 -15.41 -16.04
CA GLY A 22 -14.39 -16.13 -14.80
C GLY A 22 -13.47 -15.39 -13.81
N ARG A 23 -12.54 -14.57 -14.29
CA ARG A 23 -11.41 -14.01 -13.53
C ARG A 23 -11.75 -12.70 -12.79
N PRO A 24 -10.94 -12.29 -11.79
CA PRO A 24 -11.02 -10.96 -11.17
C PRO A 24 -10.88 -9.82 -12.19
N ILE A 25 -11.36 -8.61 -11.89
CA ILE A 25 -11.30 -7.43 -12.79
C ILE A 25 -9.87 -7.15 -13.22
N ALA A 26 -8.93 -7.21 -12.29
CA ALA A 26 -7.50 -7.13 -12.56
C ALA A 26 -6.71 -7.82 -11.45
N CYS A 27 -5.60 -8.45 -11.82
CA CYS A 27 -4.63 -9.05 -10.92
C CYS A 27 -3.28 -8.33 -11.12
N LEU A 28 -2.89 -7.50 -10.15
CA LEU A 28 -1.73 -6.61 -10.25
C LEU A 28 -0.66 -6.96 -9.23
N LEU A 29 0.61 -6.90 -9.63
CA LEU A 29 1.74 -6.99 -8.72
C LEU A 29 2.47 -5.64 -8.67
N PHE A 30 2.49 -5.00 -7.50
CA PHE A 30 3.21 -3.76 -7.24
C PHE A 30 4.56 -4.05 -6.61
N THR A 31 5.64 -3.75 -7.32
CA THR A 31 7.01 -3.98 -6.86
C THR A 31 7.75 -2.68 -6.58
N GLY A 32 8.70 -2.69 -5.67
CA GLY A 32 9.54 -1.53 -5.36
C GLY A 32 9.74 -1.29 -3.87
N PRO A 33 10.55 -0.27 -3.49
CA PRO A 33 10.92 0.00 -2.11
C PRO A 33 9.73 0.24 -1.18
N THR A 34 9.96 0.12 0.12
CA THR A 34 8.96 0.52 1.12
C THR A 34 8.71 2.04 1.08
N GLY A 35 7.51 2.47 1.45
CA GLY A 35 7.21 3.90 1.57
C GLY A 35 7.08 4.70 0.28
N VAL A 36 7.07 4.06 -0.90
CA VAL A 36 6.93 4.75 -2.21
C VAL A 36 5.47 4.97 -2.63
N GLY A 37 4.50 4.50 -1.84
CA GLY A 37 3.08 4.75 -2.07
C GLY A 37 2.29 3.59 -2.66
N LYS A 38 2.79 2.34 -2.66
CA LYS A 38 2.07 1.14 -3.15
C LYS A 38 0.69 1.02 -2.51
N THR A 39 0.62 0.98 -1.19
CA THR A 39 -0.63 0.88 -0.42
C THR A 39 -1.54 2.11 -0.58
N GLU A 40 -0.96 3.31 -0.76
CA GLU A 40 -1.77 4.53 -1.00
C GLU A 40 -2.43 4.52 -2.38
N LEU A 41 -1.73 3.99 -3.40
CA LEU A 41 -2.35 3.78 -4.71
C LEU A 41 -3.51 2.76 -4.63
N CYS A 42 -3.38 1.69 -3.83
CA CYS A 42 -4.49 0.75 -3.61
C CYS A 42 -5.72 1.44 -3.00
N ARG A 43 -5.53 2.33 -2.01
CA ARG A 43 -6.63 3.12 -1.43
C ARG A 43 -7.28 4.05 -2.45
N ALA A 44 -6.46 4.72 -3.26
CA ALA A 44 -6.97 5.60 -4.31
C ALA A 44 -7.75 4.80 -5.38
N LEU A 45 -7.24 3.62 -5.76
CA LEU A 45 -7.96 2.72 -6.68
C LEU A 45 -9.28 2.22 -6.09
N ALA A 46 -9.32 1.87 -4.79
CA ALA A 46 -10.56 1.45 -4.13
C ALA A 46 -11.59 2.58 -4.11
N GLU A 47 -11.16 3.80 -3.83
CA GLU A 47 -12.01 4.99 -3.84
C GLU A 47 -12.56 5.30 -5.24
N GLU A 48 -11.70 5.25 -6.27
CA GLU A 48 -12.07 5.55 -7.65
C GLU A 48 -12.97 4.47 -8.28
N VAL A 49 -12.66 3.19 -8.00
CA VAL A 49 -13.35 2.05 -8.63
C VAL A 49 -14.63 1.67 -7.91
N TYR A 50 -14.63 1.74 -6.57
CA TYR A 50 -15.72 1.26 -5.73
C TYR A 50 -16.37 2.37 -4.88
N GLY A 51 -15.95 3.63 -5.05
CA GLY A 51 -16.54 4.80 -4.41
C GLY A 51 -16.15 5.00 -2.94
N SER A 52 -15.30 4.14 -2.36
CA SER A 52 -14.89 4.25 -0.95
C SER A 52 -13.51 3.65 -0.70
N ARG A 53 -12.73 4.30 0.16
CA ARG A 53 -11.44 3.77 0.65
C ARG A 53 -11.60 2.53 1.53
N GLU A 54 -12.74 2.40 2.18
CA GLU A 54 -13.12 1.24 3.00
C GLU A 54 -13.48 0.02 2.16
N ALA A 55 -13.72 0.18 0.86
CA ALA A 55 -13.89 -0.93 -0.09
C ALA A 55 -12.58 -1.68 -0.37
N MET A 56 -11.57 -1.51 0.48
CA MET A 56 -10.31 -2.22 0.43
C MET A 56 -10.24 -3.28 1.55
N ILE A 57 -10.07 -4.53 1.17
CA ILE A 57 -9.74 -5.65 2.06
C ILE A 57 -8.23 -5.79 2.07
N ARG A 58 -7.59 -5.57 3.23
CA ARG A 58 -6.13 -5.67 3.35
C ARG A 58 -5.75 -6.87 4.20
N LEU A 59 -4.86 -7.70 3.67
CA LEU A 59 -4.23 -8.82 4.35
C LEU A 59 -2.71 -8.63 4.28
N ASP A 60 -2.04 -8.76 5.44
CA ASP A 60 -0.59 -8.71 5.56
C ASP A 60 -0.05 -10.14 5.48
N MET A 61 0.73 -10.43 4.46
CA MET A 61 1.21 -11.79 4.22
C MET A 61 2.29 -12.23 5.21
N THR A 62 2.82 -11.33 6.01
CA THR A 62 3.67 -11.71 7.16
C THR A 62 2.92 -12.52 8.22
N GLU A 63 1.59 -12.42 8.28
CA GLU A 63 0.74 -13.26 9.14
C GLU A 63 0.52 -14.67 8.58
N TYR A 64 0.94 -14.93 7.32
CA TYR A 64 0.66 -16.15 6.56
C TYR A 64 1.93 -16.83 6.04
N MET A 65 3.00 -16.79 6.84
CA MET A 65 4.30 -17.37 6.52
C MET A 65 4.35 -18.89 6.74
N GLU A 66 3.42 -19.43 7.51
CA GLU A 66 3.39 -20.84 7.87
C GLU A 66 2.28 -21.57 7.08
N LYS A 67 2.52 -22.85 6.76
CA LYS A 67 1.56 -23.71 6.06
C LYS A 67 0.18 -23.74 6.72
N GLN A 68 0.14 -23.75 8.06
CA GLN A 68 -1.12 -23.77 8.82
C GLN A 68 -1.95 -22.48 8.68
N SER A 69 -1.35 -21.41 8.21
CA SER A 69 -2.04 -20.12 8.08
C SER A 69 -3.03 -20.06 6.90
N VAL A 70 -3.00 -21.04 5.98
CA VAL A 70 -4.00 -21.17 4.91
C VAL A 70 -5.42 -21.29 5.49
N SER A 71 -5.60 -22.08 6.55
CA SER A 71 -6.90 -22.22 7.22
C SER A 71 -7.43 -20.88 7.77
N ARG A 72 -6.57 -19.92 8.10
CA ARG A 72 -7.00 -18.58 8.51
C ARG A 72 -7.55 -17.74 7.34
N LEU A 73 -7.17 -18.06 6.09
CA LEU A 73 -7.68 -17.39 4.89
C LEU A 73 -9.02 -17.92 4.42
N ILE A 74 -9.17 -19.26 4.42
CA ILE A 74 -10.35 -19.95 3.87
C ILE A 74 -11.27 -20.54 4.94
N GLY A 75 -10.86 -20.52 6.21
CA GLY A 75 -11.55 -21.14 7.34
C GLY A 75 -10.90 -22.47 7.75
N ALA A 76 -11.08 -22.85 9.02
CA ALA A 76 -10.66 -24.15 9.53
C ALA A 76 -11.66 -25.24 9.18
N PRO A 77 -11.21 -26.48 8.90
CA PRO A 77 -12.13 -27.61 8.71
C PRO A 77 -12.99 -27.89 9.95
N PRO A 78 -14.15 -28.56 9.80
CA PRO A 78 -14.98 -28.95 10.92
C PRO A 78 -14.19 -29.74 11.97
N GLY A 79 -14.36 -29.38 13.24
CA GLY A 79 -13.68 -30.03 14.38
C GLY A 79 -12.33 -29.39 14.77
N TYR A 80 -11.84 -28.40 14.04
CA TYR A 80 -10.62 -27.64 14.40
C TYR A 80 -10.97 -26.31 15.07
N VAL A 81 -10.04 -25.81 15.90
CA VAL A 81 -10.15 -24.48 16.56
C VAL A 81 -10.23 -23.40 15.50
N GLY A 82 -11.23 -22.49 15.61
CA GLY A 82 -11.46 -21.41 14.64
C GLY A 82 -12.45 -21.75 13.52
N PHE A 83 -13.09 -22.92 13.54
CA PHE A 83 -14.10 -23.30 12.54
C PHE A 83 -15.27 -22.29 12.46
N GLU A 84 -15.76 -21.78 13.59
CA GLU A 84 -16.88 -20.83 13.64
C GLU A 84 -16.52 -19.42 13.16
N GLU A 85 -15.23 -19.07 13.14
CA GLU A 85 -14.78 -17.72 12.75
C GLU A 85 -14.79 -17.51 11.22
N GLY A 86 -14.83 -18.61 10.43
CA GLY A 86 -14.71 -18.54 8.98
C GLY A 86 -13.33 -18.08 8.49
N GLY A 87 -13.11 -18.03 7.19
CA GLY A 87 -11.85 -17.57 6.61
C GLY A 87 -11.78 -16.05 6.48
N LYS A 88 -10.70 -15.42 6.93
CA LYS A 88 -10.54 -13.97 6.86
C LYS A 88 -10.71 -13.40 5.44
N LEU A 89 -10.16 -14.08 4.42
CA LEU A 89 -10.29 -13.66 3.03
C LEU A 89 -11.68 -13.95 2.47
N THR A 90 -12.14 -15.20 2.61
CA THR A 90 -13.40 -15.65 2.04
C THR A 90 -14.59 -14.90 2.64
N GLU A 91 -14.63 -14.73 3.97
CA GLU A 91 -15.68 -13.95 4.64
C GLU A 91 -15.66 -12.47 4.25
N ALA A 92 -14.47 -11.86 4.17
CA ALA A 92 -14.36 -10.46 3.81
C ALA A 92 -14.88 -10.19 2.39
N VAL A 93 -14.51 -11.05 1.42
CA VAL A 93 -14.98 -10.92 0.03
C VAL A 93 -16.47 -11.29 -0.10
N ARG A 94 -16.96 -12.31 0.62
CA ARG A 94 -18.37 -12.65 0.64
C ARG A 94 -19.25 -11.49 1.11
N ARG A 95 -18.80 -10.75 2.15
CA ARG A 95 -19.50 -9.57 2.67
C ARG A 95 -19.35 -8.34 1.77
N ARG A 96 -18.26 -8.24 1.03
CA ARG A 96 -17.95 -7.10 0.14
C ARG A 96 -17.44 -7.60 -1.20
N PRO A 97 -18.34 -8.12 -2.08
CA PRO A 97 -17.92 -8.70 -3.37
C PRO A 97 -17.35 -7.67 -4.35
N TYR A 98 -17.69 -6.39 -4.18
CA TYR A 98 -17.13 -5.26 -4.92
C TYR A 98 -16.07 -4.60 -4.07
N SER A 99 -14.83 -5.08 -4.13
CA SER A 99 -13.73 -4.60 -3.30
C SER A 99 -12.38 -4.75 -3.98
N LEU A 100 -11.42 -3.97 -3.52
CA LEU A 100 -10.01 -4.17 -3.82
C LEU A 100 -9.42 -5.07 -2.73
N VAL A 101 -8.90 -6.22 -3.13
CA VAL A 101 -8.17 -7.13 -2.23
C VAL A 101 -6.68 -6.83 -2.33
N LEU A 102 -6.10 -6.31 -1.25
CA LEU A 102 -4.68 -6.03 -1.13
C LEU A 102 -4.00 -7.12 -0.29
N LEU A 103 -3.05 -7.81 -0.91
CA LEU A 103 -2.16 -8.77 -0.27
C LEU A 103 -0.78 -8.11 -0.14
N ASP A 104 -0.47 -7.64 1.07
CA ASP A 104 0.74 -6.86 1.33
C ASP A 104 1.92 -7.81 1.64
N GLU A 105 3.11 -7.55 1.08
CA GLU A 105 4.34 -8.34 1.23
C GLU A 105 4.19 -9.82 0.78
N ILE A 106 3.68 -10.01 -0.44
CA ILE A 106 3.34 -11.34 -0.98
C ILE A 106 4.52 -12.33 -1.00
N GLU A 107 5.77 -11.85 -1.08
CA GLU A 107 6.97 -12.68 -1.00
C GLU A 107 7.17 -13.35 0.36
N LYS A 108 6.42 -12.97 1.38
CA LYS A 108 6.44 -13.58 2.72
C LYS A 108 5.46 -14.74 2.86
N ALA A 109 4.47 -14.82 1.96
CA ALA A 109 3.44 -15.84 2.01
C ALA A 109 3.99 -17.25 1.83
N ASP A 110 3.39 -18.23 2.53
CA ASP A 110 3.67 -19.64 2.28
C ASP A 110 3.24 -20.04 0.84
N ARG A 111 3.86 -21.09 0.31
CA ARG A 111 3.57 -21.60 -1.05
C ARG A 111 2.12 -22.03 -1.23
N GLU A 112 1.48 -22.55 -0.20
CA GLU A 112 0.06 -22.95 -0.27
C GLU A 112 -0.85 -21.73 -0.44
N VAL A 113 -0.51 -20.59 0.16
CA VAL A 113 -1.21 -19.31 -0.07
C VAL A 113 -1.08 -18.88 -1.53
N LEU A 114 0.11 -18.99 -2.12
CA LEU A 114 0.31 -18.71 -3.55
C LEU A 114 -0.54 -19.64 -4.44
N GLY A 115 -0.73 -20.88 -4.04
CA GLY A 115 -1.64 -21.82 -4.70
C GLY A 115 -3.10 -21.37 -4.68
N LEU A 116 -3.60 -20.87 -3.54
CA LEU A 116 -4.95 -20.28 -3.46
C LEU A 116 -5.10 -19.05 -4.35
N LEU A 117 -4.05 -18.22 -4.43
CA LEU A 117 -4.08 -17.04 -5.30
C LEU A 117 -4.09 -17.41 -6.78
N LEU A 118 -3.40 -18.48 -7.17
CA LEU A 118 -3.50 -19.01 -8.53
C LEU A 118 -4.93 -19.38 -8.86
N GLN A 119 -5.64 -20.12 -7.98
CA GLN A 119 -7.04 -20.47 -8.18
C GLN A 119 -7.91 -19.21 -8.33
N ILE A 120 -7.73 -18.20 -7.48
CA ILE A 120 -8.45 -16.92 -7.61
C ILE A 120 -8.18 -16.27 -8.96
N MET A 121 -6.91 -16.22 -9.41
CA MET A 121 -6.52 -15.57 -10.66
C MET A 121 -7.02 -16.32 -11.90
N GLU A 122 -7.22 -17.64 -11.83
CA GLU A 122 -7.67 -18.47 -12.94
C GLU A 122 -9.19 -18.59 -13.00
N GLU A 123 -9.79 -19.01 -11.91
CA GLU A 123 -11.21 -19.36 -11.84
C GLU A 123 -12.08 -18.20 -11.29
N GLY A 124 -11.44 -17.22 -10.61
CA GLY A 124 -12.14 -16.13 -9.91
C GLY A 124 -13.06 -16.64 -8.80
N ILE A 125 -12.81 -17.84 -8.29
CA ILE A 125 -13.58 -18.48 -7.23
C ILE A 125 -12.62 -19.12 -6.24
N LEU A 126 -12.95 -19.03 -4.96
CA LEU A 126 -12.26 -19.74 -3.90
C LEU A 126 -13.30 -20.47 -3.05
N THR A 127 -13.05 -21.75 -2.76
CA THR A 127 -13.95 -22.55 -1.90
C THR A 127 -13.49 -22.41 -0.45
N ASP A 128 -14.41 -22.04 0.44
CA ASP A 128 -14.13 -21.98 1.88
C ASP A 128 -14.16 -23.40 2.51
N SER A 129 -13.77 -23.49 3.78
CA SER A 129 -13.75 -24.76 4.52
C SER A 129 -15.13 -25.41 4.70
N ASN A 130 -16.21 -24.66 4.48
CA ASN A 130 -17.59 -25.16 4.54
C ASN A 130 -18.12 -25.62 3.17
N GLY A 131 -17.28 -25.54 2.12
CA GLY A 131 -17.68 -25.91 0.76
C GLY A 131 -18.41 -24.77 0.01
N HIS A 132 -18.49 -23.56 0.55
CA HIS A 132 -19.10 -22.43 -0.15
C HIS A 132 -18.13 -21.83 -1.16
N HIS A 133 -18.65 -21.53 -2.35
CA HIS A 133 -17.91 -20.86 -3.39
C HIS A 133 -17.99 -19.32 -3.20
N VAL A 134 -16.84 -18.68 -2.99
CA VAL A 134 -16.72 -17.23 -2.87
C VAL A 134 -16.19 -16.67 -4.18
N SER A 135 -16.94 -15.77 -4.81
CA SER A 135 -16.61 -15.18 -6.10
C SER A 135 -15.75 -13.93 -5.96
N PHE A 136 -14.63 -13.90 -6.69
CA PHE A 136 -13.72 -12.76 -6.83
C PHE A 136 -13.89 -12.01 -8.15
N LYS A 137 -14.89 -12.33 -8.96
CA LYS A 137 -15.10 -11.77 -10.31
C LYS A 137 -15.26 -10.26 -10.35
N ASN A 138 -15.76 -9.68 -9.26
CA ASN A 138 -15.95 -8.23 -9.14
C ASN A 138 -14.87 -7.57 -8.29
N THR A 139 -13.77 -8.26 -8.00
CA THR A 139 -12.67 -7.70 -7.22
C THR A 139 -11.50 -7.28 -8.12
N VAL A 140 -10.74 -6.29 -7.64
CA VAL A 140 -9.39 -6.01 -8.12
C VAL A 140 -8.42 -6.60 -7.10
N VAL A 141 -7.59 -7.54 -7.52
CA VAL A 141 -6.59 -8.17 -6.66
C VAL A 141 -5.25 -7.47 -6.87
N VAL A 142 -4.69 -6.92 -5.80
CA VAL A 142 -3.39 -6.25 -5.82
C VAL A 142 -2.47 -6.94 -4.82
N MET A 143 -1.33 -7.38 -5.28
CA MET A 143 -0.24 -7.89 -4.47
C MET A 143 0.86 -6.85 -4.39
N THR A 144 1.46 -6.63 -3.22
CA THR A 144 2.66 -5.79 -3.10
C THR A 144 3.87 -6.63 -2.76
N SER A 145 5.02 -6.22 -3.27
CA SER A 145 6.30 -6.84 -2.97
C SER A 145 7.40 -5.79 -2.82
N ASN A 146 8.36 -6.09 -1.96
CA ASN A 146 9.57 -5.31 -1.79
C ASN A 146 10.75 -5.90 -2.59
N LEU A 147 10.53 -6.99 -3.32
CA LEU A 147 11.54 -7.60 -4.19
C LEU A 147 12.05 -6.60 -5.21
N GLY A 148 13.36 -6.67 -5.48
CA GLY A 148 14.02 -5.76 -6.42
C GLY A 148 14.27 -4.35 -5.89
N SER A 149 13.96 -4.07 -4.63
CA SER A 149 14.26 -2.77 -3.99
C SER A 149 15.77 -2.51 -3.84
N GLU A 150 16.57 -3.57 -3.81
CA GLU A 150 18.04 -3.52 -3.65
C GLU A 150 18.80 -3.37 -4.97
N ILE A 151 18.11 -3.38 -6.11
CA ILE A 151 18.73 -3.18 -7.43
C ILE A 151 19.12 -1.69 -7.54
N ARG A 152 20.22 -1.31 -6.85
CA ARG A 152 20.85 0.01 -6.95
C ARG A 152 21.60 0.09 -8.27
N GLY A 153 21.37 1.19 -8.98
CA GLY A 153 21.94 1.41 -10.31
C GLY A 153 23.41 1.84 -10.36
N ASP A 154 24.28 1.39 -9.46
CA ASP A 154 25.71 1.74 -9.40
C ASP A 154 26.63 0.52 -9.49
N GLY A 155 26.27 -0.47 -10.25
CA GLY A 155 27.18 -1.53 -10.67
C GLY A 155 27.72 -1.24 -12.05
N LEU A 156 28.93 -0.66 -12.16
CA LEU A 156 29.82 -0.77 -13.30
C LEU A 156 30.23 -2.26 -13.48
N GLY A 157 29.25 -3.10 -13.77
CA GLY A 157 29.43 -4.51 -14.08
C GLY A 157 29.00 -4.78 -15.50
N PHE A 158 29.94 -5.20 -16.33
CA PHE A 158 29.85 -5.64 -17.74
C PHE A 158 28.93 -6.87 -17.93
N CYS A 159 27.76 -6.93 -17.36
CA CYS A 159 26.73 -7.92 -17.68
C CYS A 159 25.55 -7.19 -18.32
N GLY A 160 25.46 -7.29 -19.63
CA GLY A 160 24.48 -6.63 -20.50
C GLY A 160 23.06 -7.15 -20.35
N GLY A 161 22.46 -7.00 -19.17
CA GLY A 161 21.04 -7.17 -18.90
C GLY A 161 20.49 -5.91 -18.28
N GLY A 162 19.49 -5.29 -18.88
CA GLY A 162 18.85 -4.08 -18.37
C GLY A 162 18.26 -4.30 -16.97
N ARG A 163 17.90 -3.21 -16.26
CA ARG A 163 17.23 -3.26 -14.95
C ARG A 163 15.96 -4.11 -14.95
N GLU A 164 15.32 -4.24 -16.10
CA GLU A 164 14.13 -5.07 -16.31
C GLU A 164 14.46 -6.55 -16.21
N ASP A 165 15.55 -7.00 -16.83
CA ASP A 165 15.99 -8.39 -16.77
C ASP A 165 16.38 -8.83 -15.36
N GLN A 166 16.98 -7.95 -14.57
CA GLN A 166 17.32 -8.24 -13.18
C GLN A 166 16.09 -8.37 -12.29
N MET A 167 15.11 -7.50 -12.49
CA MET A 167 13.84 -7.57 -11.77
C MET A 167 13.08 -8.85 -12.12
N GLU A 168 13.01 -9.19 -13.39
CA GLU A 168 12.34 -10.41 -13.84
C GLU A 168 13.03 -11.66 -13.28
N LYS A 169 14.35 -11.70 -13.28
CA LYS A 169 15.12 -12.79 -12.64
C LYS A 169 14.82 -12.89 -11.15
N THR A 170 14.74 -11.75 -10.44
CA THR A 170 14.41 -11.74 -9.03
C THR A 170 12.99 -12.25 -8.78
N LEU A 171 12.00 -11.81 -9.56
CA LEU A 171 10.64 -12.29 -9.45
C LEU A 171 10.52 -13.80 -9.72
N ARG A 172 11.23 -14.32 -10.73
CA ARG A 172 11.25 -15.76 -11.08
C ARG A 172 11.92 -16.65 -10.02
N GLN A 173 12.69 -16.08 -9.10
CA GLN A 173 13.24 -16.83 -7.95
C GLN A 173 12.18 -17.09 -6.87
N PHE A 174 11.18 -16.19 -6.74
CA PHE A 174 10.14 -16.29 -5.72
C PHE A 174 8.81 -16.81 -6.26
N PHE A 175 8.48 -16.46 -7.50
CA PHE A 175 7.19 -16.82 -8.11
C PHE A 175 7.41 -17.77 -9.30
N THR A 176 6.53 -18.74 -9.44
CA THR A 176 6.56 -19.63 -10.59
C THR A 176 6.21 -18.88 -11.88
N PRO A 177 6.70 -19.35 -13.06
CA PRO A 177 6.31 -18.75 -14.34
C PRO A 177 4.78 -18.74 -14.55
N GLU A 178 4.10 -19.77 -14.05
CA GLU A 178 2.64 -19.88 -14.07
C GLU A 178 1.98 -18.73 -13.29
N PHE A 179 2.43 -18.47 -12.07
CA PHE A 179 1.94 -17.35 -11.25
C PHE A 179 2.13 -16.00 -11.94
N LEU A 180 3.34 -15.75 -12.46
CA LEU A 180 3.66 -14.50 -13.17
C LEU A 180 2.84 -14.36 -14.46
N GLY A 181 2.57 -15.45 -15.17
CA GLY A 181 1.75 -15.47 -16.38
C GLY A 181 0.26 -15.18 -16.16
N ARG A 182 -0.22 -15.27 -14.92
CA ARG A 182 -1.62 -14.96 -14.56
C ARG A 182 -1.83 -13.50 -14.13
N LEU A 183 -0.75 -12.75 -13.95
CA LEU A 183 -0.81 -11.32 -13.64
C LEU A 183 -1.17 -10.51 -14.89
N ASP A 184 -2.09 -9.57 -14.76
CA ASP A 184 -2.43 -8.63 -15.83
C ASP A 184 -1.36 -7.56 -16.02
N SER A 185 -0.65 -7.22 -14.93
CA SER A 185 0.48 -6.27 -14.98
C SER A 185 1.37 -6.37 -13.74
N VAL A 186 2.68 -6.26 -13.97
CA VAL A 186 3.67 -6.02 -12.93
C VAL A 186 4.05 -4.54 -12.96
N ILE A 187 3.71 -3.80 -11.91
CA ILE A 187 3.85 -2.34 -11.85
C ILE A 187 4.98 -1.98 -10.91
N ARG A 188 6.01 -1.35 -11.47
CA ARG A 188 7.19 -0.96 -10.73
C ARG A 188 7.04 0.44 -10.13
N PHE A 189 7.30 0.54 -8.83
CA PHE A 189 7.41 1.81 -8.11
C PHE A 189 8.89 2.19 -7.96
N SER A 190 9.24 3.35 -8.48
CA SER A 190 10.55 3.94 -8.27
C SER A 190 10.63 4.66 -6.93
N PRO A 191 11.85 4.84 -6.36
CA PRO A 191 12.05 5.73 -5.23
C PRO A 191 11.45 7.12 -5.51
N LEU A 192 10.95 7.77 -4.45
CA LEU A 192 10.34 9.09 -4.57
C LEU A 192 11.40 10.15 -4.89
N SER A 193 11.11 11.01 -5.85
CA SER A 193 11.92 12.20 -6.13
C SER A 193 11.80 13.22 -4.99
N ARG A 194 12.76 14.14 -4.90
CA ARG A 194 12.74 15.24 -3.92
C ARG A 194 11.46 16.06 -4.04
N ASP A 195 11.04 16.40 -5.25
CA ASP A 195 9.82 17.16 -5.50
C ASP A 195 8.58 16.43 -5.03
N SER A 196 8.53 15.10 -5.26
CA SER A 196 7.45 14.24 -4.77
C SER A 196 7.42 14.20 -3.24
N MET A 197 8.60 14.13 -2.59
CA MET A 197 8.72 14.15 -1.14
C MET A 197 8.25 15.48 -0.56
N GLU A 198 8.59 16.59 -1.20
CA GLU A 198 8.15 17.93 -0.81
C GLU A 198 6.63 18.09 -0.94
N ALA A 199 6.06 17.63 -2.04
CA ALA A 199 4.60 17.61 -2.23
C ALA A 199 3.88 16.78 -1.16
N ILE A 200 4.45 15.63 -0.77
CA ILE A 200 3.92 14.76 0.29
C ILE A 200 4.05 15.45 1.66
N ALA A 201 5.18 16.10 1.95
CA ALA A 201 5.36 16.88 3.18
C ALA A 201 4.30 17.98 3.28
N GLY A 202 4.09 18.73 2.19
CA GLY A 202 3.04 19.76 2.12
C GLY A 202 1.64 19.18 2.37
N LYS A 203 1.33 17.98 1.87
CA LYS A 203 0.07 17.29 2.16
C LYS A 203 -0.07 16.99 3.66
N TYR A 204 0.98 16.46 4.31
CA TYR A 204 0.92 16.16 5.74
C TYR A 204 0.79 17.41 6.61
N LEU A 205 1.45 18.50 6.24
CA LEU A 205 1.32 19.78 6.93
C LEU A 205 -0.09 20.36 6.78
N ARG A 206 -0.69 20.31 5.59
CA ARG A 206 -2.10 20.70 5.38
C ARG A 206 -3.05 19.87 6.22
N GLN A 207 -2.90 18.56 6.27
CA GLN A 207 -3.71 17.68 7.12
C GLN A 207 -3.57 18.02 8.62
N LEU A 208 -2.38 18.43 9.06
CA LEU A 208 -2.16 18.90 10.42
C LEU A 208 -2.88 20.24 10.67
N GLN A 209 -2.83 21.17 9.70
CA GLN A 209 -3.59 22.44 9.77
C GLN A 209 -5.11 22.19 9.83
N GLU A 210 -5.65 21.30 9.04
CA GLU A 210 -7.07 20.94 9.01
C GLU A 210 -7.52 20.36 10.37
N ARG A 211 -6.71 19.45 10.95
CA ARG A 211 -6.99 18.88 12.28
C ARG A 211 -6.92 19.96 13.38
N ALA A 212 -5.97 20.86 13.31
CA ALA A 212 -5.87 21.99 14.23
C ALA A 212 -7.05 22.95 14.07
N ALA A 213 -7.47 23.25 12.84
CA ALA A 213 -8.61 24.10 12.55
C ALA A 213 -9.92 23.49 13.07
N ALA A 214 -10.13 22.18 12.93
CA ALA A 214 -11.26 21.47 13.54
C ALA A 214 -11.26 21.58 15.08
N ALA A 215 -10.08 21.75 15.68
CA ALA A 215 -9.94 22.05 17.10
C ALA A 215 -10.04 23.56 17.43
N GLY A 216 -10.36 24.43 16.47
CA GLY A 216 -10.48 25.88 16.64
C GLY A 216 -9.14 26.64 16.71
N ILE A 217 -8.07 26.09 16.14
CA ILE A 217 -6.73 26.67 16.15
C ILE A 217 -6.23 26.85 14.73
N GLN A 218 -5.95 28.07 14.31
CA GLN A 218 -5.30 28.37 13.04
C GLN A 218 -3.78 28.21 13.18
N VAL A 219 -3.21 27.20 12.51
CA VAL A 219 -1.76 27.01 12.47
C VAL A 219 -1.18 27.54 11.15
N LEU A 220 -0.14 28.37 11.22
CA LEU A 220 0.56 28.90 10.06
C LEU A 220 1.97 28.31 10.00
N PHE A 221 2.24 27.54 8.96
CA PHE A 221 3.57 27.02 8.66
C PHE A 221 4.29 27.93 7.66
N PRO A 222 5.63 28.07 7.75
CA PRO A 222 6.42 28.78 6.74
C PRO A 222 6.46 27.96 5.45
N GLU A 223 6.56 28.65 4.31
CA GLU A 223 6.53 28.04 2.97
C GLU A 223 7.66 27.00 2.74
N ASN A 224 8.84 27.27 3.32
CA ASN A 224 10.00 26.40 3.19
C ASN A 224 9.97 25.13 4.06
N LEU A 225 8.93 24.95 4.90
CA LEU A 225 8.88 23.82 5.83
C LEU A 225 8.72 22.47 5.12
N ALA A 226 7.98 22.41 4.02
CA ALA A 226 7.84 21.20 3.21
C ALA A 226 9.19 20.78 2.60
N ALA A 227 9.95 21.72 2.04
CA ALA A 227 11.29 21.48 1.50
C ALA A 227 12.28 21.05 2.59
N PHE A 228 12.18 21.63 3.80
CA PHE A 228 12.99 21.23 4.96
C PHE A 228 12.74 19.77 5.32
N PHE A 229 11.50 19.33 5.41
CA PHE A 229 11.18 17.91 5.68
C PHE A 229 11.68 16.99 4.58
N ALA A 230 11.51 17.38 3.32
CA ALA A 230 11.95 16.59 2.16
C ALA A 230 13.47 16.42 2.12
N SER A 231 14.24 17.47 2.43
CA SER A 231 15.71 17.44 2.38
C SER A 231 16.35 16.51 3.41
N GLY A 232 15.69 16.27 4.52
CA GLY A 232 16.20 15.39 5.58
C GLY A 232 15.78 13.92 5.46
N CYS A 233 15.10 13.55 4.38
CA CYS A 233 14.73 12.16 4.10
C CYS A 233 15.68 11.59 3.05
N THR A 234 16.67 10.84 3.48
CA THR A 234 17.59 10.10 2.62
C THR A 234 17.39 8.62 2.88
N GLY A 235 17.05 7.84 1.86
CA GLY A 235 17.08 6.39 1.98
C GLY A 235 15.81 5.65 1.58
N THR A 236 15.75 4.41 1.98
CA THR A 236 14.80 3.40 1.51
C THR A 236 13.37 3.58 2.04
N ASP A 237 13.17 4.36 3.11
CA ASP A 237 11.87 4.44 3.79
C ASP A 237 10.91 5.52 3.25
N GLY A 238 11.38 6.38 2.35
CA GLY A 238 10.56 7.31 1.58
C GLY A 238 9.51 8.09 2.41
N ALA A 239 8.26 8.06 1.98
CA ALA A 239 7.15 8.79 2.63
C ALA A 239 6.85 8.32 4.06
N ARG A 240 7.22 7.08 4.46
CA ARG A 240 7.02 6.59 5.83
C ARG A 240 7.93 7.32 6.81
N GLN A 241 9.20 7.50 6.46
CA GLN A 241 10.16 8.29 7.24
C GLN A 241 9.72 9.76 7.32
N LEU A 242 9.31 10.33 6.19
CA LEU A 242 8.79 11.69 6.12
C LEU A 242 7.60 11.90 7.07
N ARG A 243 6.64 10.98 7.08
CA ARG A 243 5.49 11.04 8.00
C ARG A 243 5.93 11.03 9.47
N ARG A 244 6.87 10.13 9.83
CA ARG A 244 7.42 10.08 11.21
C ARG A 244 8.11 11.37 11.59
N ARG A 245 8.88 11.98 10.67
CA ARG A 245 9.50 13.28 10.91
C ARG A 245 8.47 14.37 11.15
N VAL A 246 7.46 14.49 10.30
CA VAL A 246 6.38 15.49 10.51
C VAL A 246 5.68 15.27 11.85
N GLN A 247 5.42 14.02 12.24
CA GLN A 247 4.83 13.73 13.56
C GLN A 247 5.74 14.15 14.71
N ASN A 248 7.03 13.82 14.65
CA ASN A 248 7.96 14.08 15.75
C ASN A 248 8.41 15.54 15.82
N GLU A 249 8.59 16.20 14.66
CA GLU A 249 9.22 17.53 14.59
C GLU A 249 8.21 18.67 14.43
N ALA A 250 6.96 18.38 14.00
CA ALA A 250 5.90 19.38 13.90
C ALA A 250 4.69 19.08 14.80
N GLU A 251 4.07 17.90 14.67
CA GLU A 251 2.84 17.58 15.39
C GLU A 251 3.08 17.44 16.91
N GLY A 252 4.11 16.70 17.32
CA GLY A 252 4.47 16.54 18.73
C GLY A 252 4.79 17.86 19.43
N PRO A 253 5.73 18.70 18.91
CA PRO A 253 6.03 20.01 19.48
C PRO A 253 4.84 20.96 19.49
N LEU A 254 3.98 20.94 18.46
CA LEU A 254 2.71 21.70 18.46
C LEU A 254 1.82 21.28 19.63
N GLY A 255 1.64 19.98 19.84
CA GLY A 255 0.87 19.45 20.95
C GLY A 255 1.40 19.91 22.31
N VAL A 256 2.72 19.81 22.52
CA VAL A 256 3.39 20.27 23.75
C VAL A 256 3.21 21.79 23.94
N PHE A 257 3.34 22.58 22.87
CA PHE A 257 3.12 24.02 22.93
C PHE A 257 1.68 24.35 23.38
N LEU A 258 0.70 23.71 22.77
CA LEU A 258 -0.71 23.93 23.09
C LEU A 258 -1.07 23.55 24.54
N LEU A 259 -0.48 22.49 25.08
CA LEU A 259 -0.68 22.07 26.46
C LEU A 259 -0.06 23.04 27.49
N ARG A 260 0.99 23.79 27.10
CA ARG A 260 1.62 24.81 27.96
C ARG A 260 0.90 26.16 27.95
N CYS A 261 0.02 26.40 27.01
CA CYS A 261 -0.73 27.65 26.95
C CYS A 261 -1.84 27.68 28.03
N SER A 262 -1.83 28.67 28.90
CA SER A 262 -2.85 28.87 29.95
C SER A 262 -4.25 29.09 29.37
N ARG A 263 -4.32 29.60 28.13
CA ARG A 263 -5.56 29.74 27.34
C ARG A 263 -5.29 29.19 25.94
N LYS A 264 -6.28 28.51 25.36
CA LYS A 264 -6.18 27.96 24.01
C LYS A 264 -6.00 29.10 23.00
N PRO A 265 -4.87 29.17 22.26
CA PRO A 265 -4.63 30.22 21.29
C PRO A 265 -5.53 30.00 20.06
N GLN A 266 -6.08 31.08 19.50
CA GLN A 266 -6.82 31.01 18.24
C GLN A 266 -5.88 30.89 17.03
N LYS A 267 -4.65 31.42 17.16
CA LYS A 267 -3.66 31.43 16.08
C LYS A 267 -2.29 31.06 16.61
N VAL A 268 -1.60 30.19 15.89
CA VAL A 268 -0.25 29.71 16.21
C VAL A 268 0.62 29.86 14.96
N ARG A 269 1.78 30.45 15.10
CA ARG A 269 2.80 30.56 14.03
C ARG A 269 3.94 29.61 14.30
N ALA A 270 4.31 28.82 13.31
CA ALA A 270 5.53 28.03 13.32
C ALA A 270 6.67 28.79 12.65
N ARG A 271 7.87 28.70 13.20
CA ARG A 271 9.10 29.21 12.61
C ARG A 271 10.15 28.12 12.60
N LEU A 272 11.02 28.16 11.61
CA LEU A 272 12.16 27.24 11.53
C LEU A 272 13.40 28.00 12.05
N GLU A 273 13.88 27.63 13.24
CA GLU A 273 15.03 28.23 13.90
C GLU A 273 16.08 27.16 14.20
N ALA A 274 17.30 27.34 13.68
CA ALA A 274 18.41 26.39 13.84
C ALA A 274 18.04 24.91 13.55
N GLY A 275 17.21 24.67 12.54
CA GLY A 275 16.77 23.31 12.15
C GLY A 275 15.68 22.71 13.05
N LYS A 276 15.08 23.49 13.94
CA LYS A 276 13.96 23.08 14.80
C LYS A 276 12.73 23.96 14.53
N ILE A 277 11.55 23.37 14.70
CA ILE A 277 10.30 24.11 14.58
C ILE A 277 9.93 24.68 15.95
N VAL A 278 9.80 25.99 16.01
CA VAL A 278 9.39 26.74 17.21
C VAL A 278 8.01 27.32 16.97
N PHE A 279 7.12 27.18 17.95
CA PHE A 279 5.76 27.69 17.91
C PHE A 279 5.59 28.92 18.79
N SER A 280 4.85 29.92 18.30
CA SER A 280 4.45 31.13 19.03
C SER A 280 2.98 31.43 18.79
N SER A 281 2.31 31.98 19.76
CA SER A 281 0.90 32.44 19.68
C SER A 281 0.83 33.90 19.24
#